data_435c2e22c0824aa98250cf3ee9536b9c
#
_entry.id   435c2e22c0824aa98250cf3ee9536b9c
#
_cell.length_a   1.000
_cell.length_b   1.000
_cell.length_c   1.000
_cell.angle_alpha   90.00
_cell.angle_beta   90.00
_cell.angle_gamma   90.00
#
_symmetry.space_group_name_H-M   'P 1'
#
loop_
_entity.id
_entity.type
_entity.pdbx_description
1 polymer ?
#
loop_
_entity_poly.entity_id
_entity_poly.type
_entity_poly.pdbx_seq_one_letter_code
_entity_poly.pdbx_strand_id
1 'polypeptide(L)' 'MAKKPKSIRDRIIDAALGLAAEKRWRDVGLGDIADHAGVSLSQLHEEFRSRGSIIAEIMHRTDDAVIAGGDPSA' A
#
# COMPACT_ATOMS: atom_id res chain seq x y z
N MET A 1 -2.27 -4.11 25.64
CA MET A 1 -1.76 -4.84 24.48
C MET A 1 -0.93 -3.92 23.59
N ALA A 2 0.26 -4.31 23.34
CA ALA A 2 1.16 -3.48 22.56
C ALA A 2 0.92 -3.68 21.08
N LYS A 3 0.80 -2.59 20.35
CA LYS A 3 0.73 -2.66 18.90
C LYS A 3 2.12 -2.54 18.33
N LYS A 4 2.43 -3.36 17.38
CA LYS A 4 3.68 -3.20 16.67
C LYS A 4 3.60 -1.93 15.84
N PRO A 5 4.68 -1.14 15.81
CA PRO A 5 4.69 0.02 14.93
C PRO A 5 4.59 -0.46 13.49
N LYS A 6 3.96 0.34 12.66
CA LYS A 6 3.85 0.01 11.25
C LYS A 6 5.22 0.06 10.61
N SER A 7 5.51 -0.93 9.79
CA SER A 7 6.74 -0.91 9.02
C SER A 7 6.64 0.16 7.95
N ILE A 8 7.78 0.49 7.36
CA ILE A 8 7.79 1.44 6.25
C ILE A 8 6.91 0.95 5.13
N ARG A 9 6.94 -0.35 4.87
CA ARG A 9 6.12 -0.97 3.86
C ARG A 9 4.63 -0.75 4.14
N ASP A 10 4.21 -0.95 5.38
CA ASP A 10 2.83 -0.74 5.78
C ASP A 10 2.41 0.71 5.63
N ARG A 11 3.30 1.62 5.99
CA ARG A 11 3.03 3.06 5.84
C ARG A 11 2.81 3.42 4.39
N ILE A 12 3.62 2.86 3.51
CA ILE A 12 3.51 3.13 2.08
C ILE A 12 2.18 2.61 1.54
N ILE A 13 1.79 1.41 1.95
CA ILE A 13 0.52 0.84 1.51
C ILE A 13 -0.65 1.67 2.00
N ASP A 14 -0.63 2.06 3.27
CA ASP A 14 -1.69 2.89 3.82
C ASP A 14 -1.78 4.22 3.09
N ALA A 15 -0.63 4.83 2.79
CA ALA A 15 -0.59 6.10 2.08
C ALA A 15 -1.16 5.95 0.68
N ALA A 16 -0.79 4.88 0.00
CA ALA A 16 -1.28 4.63 -1.35
C ALA A 16 -2.80 4.45 -1.36
N LEU A 17 -3.31 3.71 -0.39
CA LEU A 17 -4.75 3.50 -0.29
C LEU A 17 -5.48 4.82 0.01
N GLY A 18 -4.92 5.62 0.91
CA GLY A 18 -5.49 6.91 1.22
C GLY A 18 -5.55 7.84 0.02
N LEU A 19 -4.47 7.89 -0.73
CA LEU A 19 -4.42 8.73 -1.92
C LEU A 19 -5.34 8.21 -3.01
N ALA A 20 -5.45 6.90 -3.15
CA ALA A 20 -6.34 6.30 -4.14
C ALA A 20 -7.80 6.62 -3.83
N ALA A 21 -8.13 6.84 -2.57
CA ALA A 21 -9.47 7.22 -2.19
C ALA A 21 -9.77 8.68 -2.50
N GLU A 22 -8.73 9.51 -2.59
CA GLU A 22 -8.90 10.94 -2.83
C GLU A 22 -8.81 11.30 -4.29
N LYS A 23 -8.06 10.55 -5.07
CA LYS A 23 -7.87 10.84 -6.49
C LYS A 23 -7.58 9.56 -7.23
N ARG A 24 -7.61 9.67 -8.55
CA ARG A 24 -7.41 8.50 -9.40
C ARG A 24 -5.99 7.97 -9.23
N TRP A 25 -5.86 6.66 -9.27
CA TRP A 25 -4.56 6.04 -9.12
C TRP A 25 -3.55 6.55 -10.14
N ARG A 26 -4.01 6.81 -11.36
CA ARG A 26 -3.10 7.31 -12.40
C ARG A 26 -2.50 8.67 -12.05
N ASP A 27 -3.17 9.41 -11.18
CA ASP A 27 -2.70 10.74 -10.77
C ASP A 27 -1.81 10.66 -9.54
N VAL A 28 -1.65 9.49 -8.96
CA VAL A 28 -0.85 9.30 -7.77
C VAL A 28 0.57 8.94 -8.18
N GLY A 29 1.53 9.78 -7.81
CA GLY A 29 2.93 9.52 -8.07
C GLY A 29 3.62 8.90 -6.87
N LEU A 30 4.78 8.29 -7.11
CA LEU A 30 5.56 7.73 -6.02
C LEU A 30 5.96 8.80 -5.01
N GLY A 31 6.27 10.00 -5.50
CA GLY A 31 6.58 11.12 -4.61
C GLY A 31 5.42 11.48 -3.69
N ASP A 32 4.21 11.45 -4.24
CA ASP A 32 3.01 11.73 -3.44
C ASP A 32 2.84 10.70 -2.35
N ILE A 33 3.06 9.43 -2.69
CA ILE A 33 2.93 8.35 -1.73
C ILE A 33 3.99 8.47 -0.64
N ALA A 34 5.22 8.74 -1.02
CA ALA A 34 6.30 8.89 -0.04
C ALA A 34 6.00 10.04 0.92
N ASP A 35 5.55 11.15 0.38
CA ASP A 35 5.21 12.34 1.16
C ASP A 35 4.09 12.03 2.14
N HIS A 36 3.05 11.40 1.66
CA HIS A 36 1.90 11.05 2.48
C HIS A 36 2.26 10.03 3.55
N ALA A 37 3.16 9.12 3.23
CA ALA A 37 3.61 8.09 4.17
C ALA A 37 4.62 8.62 5.17
N GLY A 38 5.21 9.77 4.91
CA GLY A 38 6.21 10.33 5.79
C GLY A 38 7.56 9.63 5.66
N VAL A 39 7.86 9.13 4.47
CA VAL A 39 9.13 8.47 4.19
C VAL A 39 9.79 9.16 3.01
N SER A 40 11.10 8.94 2.85
CA SER A 40 11.79 9.49 1.71
C SER A 40 11.47 8.67 0.46
N LEU A 41 11.68 9.29 -0.70
CA LEU A 41 11.49 8.56 -1.94
C LEU A 41 12.47 7.39 -2.06
N SER A 42 13.68 7.56 -1.53
CA SER A 42 14.65 6.46 -1.50
C SER A 42 14.13 5.28 -0.70
N GLN A 43 13.56 5.55 0.46
CA GLN A 43 13.01 4.49 1.31
C GLN A 43 11.86 3.79 0.60
N LEU A 44 11.03 4.56 -0.09
CA LEU A 44 9.93 3.98 -0.83
C LEU A 44 10.46 3.07 -1.94
N HIS A 45 11.48 3.52 -2.67
CA HIS A 45 12.05 2.73 -3.75
C HIS A 45 12.69 1.45 -3.26
N GLU A 46 13.20 1.44 -2.04
CA GLU A 46 13.77 0.23 -1.48
C GLU A 46 12.70 -0.83 -1.23
N GLU A 47 11.49 -0.39 -0.91
CA GLU A 47 10.40 -1.31 -0.66
C GLU A 47 9.61 -1.64 -1.92
N PHE A 48 9.39 -0.64 -2.75
CA PHE A 48 8.59 -0.80 -3.98
C PHE A 48 9.27 -0.06 -5.11
N ARG A 49 9.57 -0.76 -6.17
CA ARG A 49 10.27 -0.18 -7.30
C ARG A 49 9.35 0.63 -8.22
N SER A 50 8.07 0.37 -8.15
CA SER A 50 7.11 1.06 -9.01
C SER A 50 5.74 1.05 -8.37
N ARG A 51 4.86 1.87 -8.93
CA ARG A 51 3.48 1.88 -8.47
C ARG A 51 2.81 0.53 -8.68
N GLY A 52 3.20 -0.16 -9.76
CA GLY A 52 2.67 -1.49 -10.01
C GLY A 52 2.98 -2.46 -8.89
N SER A 53 4.17 -2.36 -8.31
CA SER A 53 4.54 -3.20 -7.17
C SER A 53 3.66 -2.92 -5.97
N ILE A 54 3.29 -1.66 -5.76
CA ILE A 54 2.41 -1.28 -4.66
C ILE A 54 1.02 -1.86 -4.88
N ILE A 55 0.52 -1.76 -6.09
CA ILE A 55 -0.79 -2.33 -6.43
C ILE A 55 -0.78 -3.83 -6.23
N ALA A 56 0.29 -4.49 -6.65
CA ALA A 56 0.40 -5.93 -6.50
C ALA A 56 0.33 -6.33 -5.03
N GLU A 57 0.98 -5.57 -4.17
CA GLU A 57 0.95 -5.84 -2.74
C GLU A 57 -0.46 -5.63 -2.17
N ILE A 58 -1.13 -4.59 -2.61
CA ILE A 58 -2.48 -4.30 -2.14
C ILE A 58 -3.42 -5.44 -2.56
N MET A 59 -3.31 -5.88 -3.80
CA MET A 59 -4.16 -6.96 -4.29
C MET A 59 -3.86 -8.26 -3.57
N HIS A 60 -2.60 -8.51 -3.27
CA HIS A 60 -2.20 -9.70 -2.53
C HIS A 60 -2.84 -9.72 -1.14
N ARG A 61 -2.83 -8.59 -0.46
CA ARG A 61 -3.44 -8.49 0.86
C ARG A 61 -4.96 -8.68 0.80
N THR A 62 -5.56 -8.13 -0.24
CA THR A 62 -7.00 -8.27 -0.45
C THR A 62 -7.38 -9.72 -0.71
N ASP A 63 -6.61 -10.40 -1.55
CA ASP A 63 -6.85 -11.80 -1.84
C ASP A 63 -6.73 -12.65 -0.59
N ASP A 64 -5.72 -12.40 0.22
CA ASP A 64 -5.55 -13.12 1.48
C ASP A 64 -6.75 -12.92 2.39
N ALA A 65 -7.24 -11.69 2.47
CA ALA A 65 -8.39 -11.38 3.30
C ALA A 65 -9.63 -12.11 2.81
N VAL A 66 -9.84 -12.14 1.52
CA VAL A 66 -11.00 -12.80 0.93
C VAL A 66 -10.95 -14.30 1.18
N ILE A 67 -9.80 -14.91 0.97
CA ILE A 67 -9.64 -16.34 1.18
C ILE A 67 -9.84 -16.69 2.64
N ALA A 68 -9.28 -15.90 3.52
CA ALA A 68 -9.40 -16.16 4.94
C ALA A 68 -10.82 -15.92 5.43
N GLY A 69 -11.54 -15.01 4.80
CA GLY A 69 -12.85 -14.59 5.28
C GLY A 69 -14.00 -15.37 4.73
N GLY A 70 -13.78 -16.28 3.80
CA GLY A 70 -14.89 -17.04 3.27
C GLY A 70 -14.58 -17.67 1.94
N ASP A 71 -15.61 -18.20 1.35
CA ASP A 71 -15.48 -18.90 0.09
C ASP A 71 -15.80 -17.99 -1.08
N PRO A 72 -14.78 -17.56 -1.79
CA PRO A 72 -14.98 -16.66 -2.89
C PRO A 72 -15.60 -17.33 -4.11
N SER A 73 -15.49 -18.62 -4.19
CA SER A 73 -15.95 -19.31 -5.36
C SER A 73 -17.41 -19.71 -5.27
N ALA A 74 -17.93 -19.54 -4.11
CA ALA A 74 -19.30 -19.97 -3.88
C ALA A 74 -20.21 -19.40 -4.92
#